data_90a0454c32f906aa6a6bde5cf5674c16
#
_entry.id   90a0454c32f906aa6a6bde5cf5674c16
#
_cell.length_a   1.000
_cell.length_b   1.000
_cell.length_c   1.000
_cell.angle_alpha   90.00
_cell.angle_beta   90.00
_cell.angle_gamma   90.00
#
_symmetry.space_group_name_H-M   'P 1'
#
loop_
_entity.id
_entity.type
_entity.pdbx_description
1 polymer ?
#
loop_
_entity_poly.entity_id
_entity_poly.type
_entity_poly.pdbx_seq_one_letter_code
_entity_poly.pdbx_strand_id
1 'polypeptide(L)'
;MALLINQSDVQSYREDGVVLLRGIFKEWIDILAKGAEFHIKNPSQRSLVHQKEKYQGQFLEDFCNWRRIPEYTDFIFNSNLASIASNLMESSSVQFFHDHFFYKEPNSGVPTPWHQDIPYYCIAGHQTVSFWLPLESRQKNVSLRLLAGSHLLDKEIRPTSWSNNESFYEDSEAFMDMPDSDGFEIKEWETEPGDVIAFNFKTIHGANANEEDKISRTLSFRLLGDDVVYLSLIHI
;
A
#
# COMPACT_ATOMS: atom_id res chain seq x y z
N MET A 1 -23.87 -6.65 -15.05
CA MET A 1 -23.33 -6.07 -13.82
C MET A 1 -22.87 -4.66 -14.13
N ALA A 2 -23.28 -3.67 -13.34
CA ALA A 2 -22.70 -2.32 -13.49
C ALA A 2 -21.21 -2.40 -13.14
N LEU A 3 -20.36 -1.77 -13.94
CA LEU A 3 -18.93 -1.64 -13.63
C LEU A 3 -18.83 -0.86 -12.32
N LEU A 4 -18.15 -1.41 -11.32
CA LEU A 4 -17.92 -0.78 -10.01
C LEU A 4 -16.96 0.41 -10.10
N ILE A 5 -16.13 0.41 -11.13
CA ILE A 5 -15.21 1.50 -11.47
C ILE A 5 -15.49 1.92 -12.92
N ASN A 6 -15.21 3.16 -13.24
CA ASN A 6 -15.44 3.70 -14.58
C ASN A 6 -14.15 3.70 -15.43
N GLN A 7 -14.28 3.98 -16.73
CA GLN A 7 -13.15 4.00 -17.66
C GLN A 7 -12.09 5.04 -17.29
N SER A 8 -12.49 6.17 -16.69
CA SER A 8 -11.50 7.18 -16.27
C SER A 8 -10.68 6.72 -15.07
N ASP A 9 -11.23 5.86 -14.19
CA ASP A 9 -10.47 5.26 -13.08
C ASP A 9 -9.38 4.33 -13.61
N VAL A 10 -9.71 3.49 -14.60
CA VAL A 10 -8.76 2.59 -15.27
C VAL A 10 -7.68 3.41 -15.99
N GLN A 11 -8.08 4.48 -16.68
CA GLN A 11 -7.14 5.37 -17.37
C GLN A 11 -6.19 6.06 -16.40
N SER A 12 -6.69 6.63 -15.29
CA SER A 12 -5.84 7.24 -14.26
C SER A 12 -4.85 6.23 -13.67
N TYR A 13 -5.32 5.02 -13.38
CA TYR A 13 -4.43 3.97 -12.88
C TYR A 13 -3.32 3.61 -13.89
N ARG A 14 -3.65 3.53 -15.18
CA ARG A 14 -2.68 3.23 -16.23
C ARG A 14 -1.69 4.37 -16.50
N GLU A 15 -2.13 5.63 -16.46
CA GLU A 15 -1.31 6.79 -16.79
C GLU A 15 -0.52 7.31 -15.59
N ASP A 16 -1.16 7.41 -14.43
CA ASP A 16 -0.58 7.96 -13.20
C ASP A 16 0.02 6.87 -12.30
N GLY A 17 -0.34 5.60 -12.50
CA GLY A 17 0.01 4.50 -11.60
C GLY A 17 -0.81 4.48 -10.31
N VAL A 18 -1.83 5.33 -10.20
CA VAL A 18 -2.64 5.49 -9.01
C VAL A 18 -4.03 6.01 -9.32
N VAL A 19 -5.03 5.61 -8.54
CA VAL A 19 -6.40 6.14 -8.58
C VAL A 19 -7.02 6.14 -7.19
N LEU A 20 -7.83 7.14 -6.89
CA LEU A 20 -8.68 7.18 -5.70
C LEU A 20 -10.09 6.70 -6.07
N LEU A 21 -10.56 5.65 -5.41
CA LEU A 21 -11.91 5.10 -5.57
C LEU A 21 -12.74 5.45 -4.32
N ARG A 22 -13.76 6.29 -4.50
CA ARG A 22 -14.57 6.82 -3.41
C ARG A 22 -15.64 5.84 -2.93
N GLY A 23 -15.68 5.58 -1.63
CA GLY A 23 -16.74 4.82 -0.96
C GLY A 23 -16.91 3.38 -1.42
N ILE A 24 -15.98 2.85 -2.22
CA ILE A 24 -16.10 1.56 -2.91
C ILE A 24 -16.20 0.37 -1.95
N PHE A 25 -15.67 0.52 -0.72
CA PHE A 25 -15.68 -0.51 0.32
C PHE A 25 -16.38 -0.04 1.61
N LYS A 26 -17.30 0.91 1.51
CA LYS A 26 -17.97 1.48 2.68
C LYS A 26 -18.69 0.43 3.53
N GLU A 27 -19.31 -0.57 2.91
CA GLU A 27 -19.99 -1.67 3.60
C GLU A 27 -19.07 -2.61 4.38
N TRP A 28 -17.76 -2.56 4.11
CA TRP A 28 -16.77 -3.44 4.73
C TRP A 28 -16.06 -2.82 5.93
N ILE A 29 -16.24 -1.54 6.18
CA ILE A 29 -15.46 -0.80 7.18
C ILE A 29 -15.66 -1.36 8.59
N ASP A 30 -16.88 -1.65 9.00
CA ASP A 30 -17.14 -2.18 10.35
C ASP A 30 -16.50 -3.57 10.55
N ILE A 31 -16.54 -4.41 9.52
CA ILE A 31 -15.92 -5.74 9.54
C ILE A 31 -14.40 -5.59 9.64
N LEU A 32 -13.81 -4.77 8.78
CA LEU A 32 -12.36 -4.55 8.76
C LEU A 32 -11.86 -3.87 10.04
N ALA A 33 -12.63 -2.93 10.61
CA ALA A 33 -12.31 -2.28 11.89
C ALA A 33 -12.27 -3.31 13.04
N LYS A 34 -13.22 -4.25 13.08
CA LYS A 34 -13.22 -5.35 14.05
C LYS A 34 -11.97 -6.24 13.90
N GLY A 35 -11.60 -6.59 12.66
CA GLY A 35 -10.36 -7.34 12.39
C GLY A 35 -9.13 -6.57 12.84
N ALA A 36 -9.06 -5.26 12.59
CA ALA A 36 -7.96 -4.40 13.00
C ALA A 36 -7.84 -4.27 14.53
N GLU A 37 -8.96 -4.21 15.27
CA GLU A 37 -8.95 -4.22 16.74
C GLU A 37 -8.38 -5.53 17.31
N PHE A 38 -8.76 -6.66 16.72
CA PHE A 38 -8.16 -7.94 17.08
C PHE A 38 -6.66 -7.96 16.78
N HIS A 39 -6.28 -7.44 15.62
CA HIS A 39 -4.89 -7.39 15.15
C HIS A 39 -3.99 -6.59 16.10
N ILE A 40 -4.41 -5.40 16.52
CA ILE A 40 -3.68 -4.54 17.47
C ILE A 40 -3.42 -5.27 18.80
N LYS A 41 -4.43 -6.01 19.31
CA LYS A 41 -4.31 -6.77 20.55
C LYS A 41 -3.48 -8.05 20.42
N ASN A 42 -3.33 -8.55 19.22
CA ASN A 42 -2.68 -9.82 18.91
C ASN A 42 -1.75 -9.67 17.69
N PRO A 43 -0.67 -8.88 17.76
CA PRO A 43 0.27 -8.74 16.65
C PRO A 43 0.94 -10.09 16.35
N SER A 44 1.36 -10.29 15.11
CA SER A 44 2.08 -11.51 14.72
C SER A 44 3.56 -11.43 15.11
N GLN A 45 4.27 -12.55 14.94
CA GLN A 45 5.73 -12.58 15.13
C GLN A 45 6.50 -11.77 14.05
N ARG A 46 5.81 -11.35 12.96
CA ARG A 46 6.36 -10.51 11.90
C ARG A 46 6.14 -9.01 12.12
N SER A 47 5.42 -8.66 13.19
CA SER A 47 5.14 -7.27 13.51
C SER A 47 6.43 -6.49 13.79
N LEU A 48 6.48 -5.27 13.29
CA LEU A 48 7.55 -4.31 13.54
C LEU A 48 6.98 -3.09 14.24
N VAL A 49 7.68 -2.60 15.24
CA VAL A 49 7.30 -1.38 15.96
C VAL A 49 8.38 -0.33 15.74
N HIS A 50 7.97 0.78 15.14
CA HIS A 50 8.83 1.93 14.93
C HIS A 50 8.48 3.01 15.94
N GLN A 51 9.48 3.51 16.63
CA GLN A 51 9.35 4.59 17.60
C GLN A 51 10.56 5.51 17.53
N LYS A 52 10.33 6.80 17.61
CA LYS A 52 11.40 7.80 17.73
C LYS A 52 11.36 8.40 19.13
N GLU A 53 12.53 8.56 19.76
CA GLU A 53 12.68 9.00 21.16
C GLU A 53 11.91 10.29 21.51
N LYS A 54 11.78 11.22 20.56
CA LYS A 54 11.08 12.50 20.80
C LYS A 54 9.57 12.44 20.70
N TYR A 55 8.99 11.31 20.26
CA TYR A 55 7.56 11.13 20.10
C TYR A 55 7.03 10.06 21.07
N GLN A 56 5.80 10.23 21.55
CA GLN A 56 5.20 9.32 22.51
C GLN A 56 4.51 8.13 21.83
N GLY A 57 3.91 8.37 20.67
CA GLY A 57 3.17 7.35 19.93
C GLY A 57 4.06 6.39 19.15
N GLN A 58 3.61 5.18 19.00
CA GLN A 58 4.26 4.11 18.23
C GLN A 58 3.63 3.98 16.84
N PHE A 59 4.40 3.45 15.90
CA PHE A 59 3.93 2.97 14.63
C PHE A 59 4.17 1.46 14.55
N LEU A 60 3.09 0.70 14.57
CA LEU A 60 3.10 -0.75 14.37
C LEU A 60 2.78 -1.06 12.91
N GLU A 61 3.58 -1.90 12.29
CA GLU A 61 3.25 -2.55 11.02
C GLU A 61 3.32 -4.07 11.16
N ASP A 62 2.44 -4.79 10.43
CA ASP A 62 2.39 -6.25 10.46
C ASP A 62 1.82 -6.77 9.14
N PHE A 63 2.33 -7.90 8.64
CA PHE A 63 1.98 -8.43 7.32
C PHE A 63 1.61 -9.91 7.34
N CYS A 64 0.90 -10.34 6.28
CA CYS A 64 0.52 -11.73 6.05
C CYS A 64 -0.36 -12.31 7.17
N ASN A 65 -1.35 -11.53 7.62
CA ASN A 65 -2.23 -11.92 8.73
C ASN A 65 -3.63 -12.38 8.29
N TRP A 66 -3.97 -12.27 7.01
CA TRP A 66 -5.29 -12.56 6.48
C TRP A 66 -5.84 -13.94 6.84
N ARG A 67 -4.98 -14.98 6.88
CA ARG A 67 -5.41 -16.35 7.23
C ARG A 67 -5.79 -16.53 8.70
N ARG A 68 -5.27 -15.70 9.60
CA ARG A 68 -5.56 -15.78 11.03
C ARG A 68 -6.61 -14.78 11.50
N ILE A 69 -7.00 -13.82 10.65
CA ILE A 69 -8.01 -12.80 10.92
C ILE A 69 -9.19 -13.03 9.96
N PRO A 70 -10.28 -13.68 10.43
CA PRO A 70 -11.41 -14.04 9.57
C PRO A 70 -12.03 -12.87 8.82
N GLU A 71 -12.04 -11.68 9.42
CA GLU A 71 -12.56 -10.46 8.84
C GLU A 71 -11.78 -10.04 7.59
N TYR A 72 -10.47 -10.24 7.57
CA TYR A 72 -9.63 -9.97 6.40
C TYR A 72 -9.85 -11.04 5.31
N THR A 73 -9.95 -12.31 5.71
CA THR A 73 -10.30 -13.40 4.79
C THR A 73 -11.65 -13.15 4.13
N ASP A 74 -12.66 -12.74 4.89
CA ASP A 74 -14.00 -12.45 4.40
C ASP A 74 -13.97 -11.31 3.37
N PHE A 75 -13.30 -10.21 3.68
CA PHE A 75 -13.11 -9.10 2.74
C PHE A 75 -12.44 -9.53 1.44
N ILE A 76 -11.33 -10.26 1.52
CA ILE A 76 -10.54 -10.68 0.34
C ILE A 76 -11.37 -11.54 -0.62
N PHE A 77 -12.17 -12.47 -0.10
CA PHE A 77 -12.88 -13.45 -0.93
C PHE A 77 -14.31 -13.08 -1.27
N ASN A 78 -14.96 -12.25 -0.48
CA ASN A 78 -16.40 -11.96 -0.62
C ASN A 78 -16.70 -10.52 -1.03
N SER A 79 -15.71 -9.63 -1.01
CA SER A 79 -15.86 -8.28 -1.57
C SER A 79 -15.60 -8.23 -3.07
N ASN A 80 -15.76 -7.06 -3.66
CA ASN A 80 -15.44 -6.80 -5.06
C ASN A 80 -13.94 -6.55 -5.32
N LEU A 81 -13.06 -6.78 -4.34
CA LEU A 81 -11.64 -6.48 -4.41
C LEU A 81 -10.97 -7.08 -5.66
N ALA A 82 -11.15 -8.38 -5.90
CA ALA A 82 -10.56 -9.07 -7.04
C ALA A 82 -11.10 -8.56 -8.39
N SER A 83 -12.40 -8.26 -8.48
CA SER A 83 -13.01 -7.71 -9.70
C SER A 83 -12.47 -6.31 -10.02
N ILE A 84 -12.31 -5.46 -9.01
CA ILE A 84 -11.75 -4.12 -9.19
C ILE A 84 -10.28 -4.22 -9.61
N ALA A 85 -9.50 -5.10 -8.97
CA ALA A 85 -8.10 -5.35 -9.31
C ALA A 85 -7.94 -5.82 -10.77
N SER A 86 -8.75 -6.78 -11.20
CA SER A 86 -8.79 -7.28 -12.59
C SER A 86 -9.02 -6.15 -13.61
N ASN A 87 -9.98 -5.27 -13.32
CA ASN A 87 -10.28 -4.15 -14.22
C ASN A 87 -9.15 -3.10 -14.24
N LEU A 88 -8.58 -2.73 -13.07
CA LEU A 88 -7.49 -1.75 -13.01
C LEU A 88 -6.23 -2.24 -13.73
N MET A 89 -5.88 -3.51 -13.53
CA MET A 89 -4.70 -4.14 -14.16
C MET A 89 -4.94 -4.61 -15.59
N GLU A 90 -6.20 -4.58 -16.07
CA GLU A 90 -6.60 -5.18 -17.35
C GLU A 90 -6.13 -6.66 -17.45
N SER A 91 -6.27 -7.41 -16.35
CA SER A 91 -5.81 -8.78 -16.20
C SER A 91 -6.98 -9.77 -16.19
N SER A 92 -6.82 -10.93 -16.82
CA SER A 92 -7.85 -11.95 -16.91
C SER A 92 -7.95 -12.82 -15.65
N SER A 93 -6.89 -12.88 -14.87
CA SER A 93 -6.87 -13.55 -13.57
C SER A 93 -6.20 -12.66 -12.51
N VAL A 94 -6.57 -12.90 -11.25
CA VAL A 94 -6.05 -12.13 -10.12
C VAL A 94 -5.69 -13.08 -8.99
N GLN A 95 -4.48 -12.91 -8.47
CA GLN A 95 -4.00 -13.63 -7.31
C GLN A 95 -3.81 -12.68 -6.14
N PHE A 96 -4.39 -13.01 -4.98
CA PHE A 96 -4.08 -12.30 -3.74
C PHE A 96 -2.65 -12.63 -3.31
N PHE A 97 -1.85 -11.59 -3.05
CA PHE A 97 -0.46 -11.72 -2.67
C PHE A 97 -0.30 -11.69 -1.15
N HIS A 98 -0.55 -10.56 -0.52
CA HIS A 98 -0.56 -10.44 0.95
C HIS A 98 -1.29 -9.18 1.43
N ASP A 99 -1.62 -9.17 2.73
CA ASP A 99 -2.08 -8.00 3.46
C ASP A 99 -0.94 -7.35 4.23
N HIS A 100 -1.08 -6.04 4.46
CA HIS A 100 -0.21 -5.26 5.32
C HIS A 100 -1.07 -4.34 6.18
N PHE A 101 -0.88 -4.38 7.48
CA PHE A 101 -1.59 -3.55 8.45
C PHE A 101 -0.66 -2.49 9.00
N PHE A 102 -1.15 -1.26 9.05
CA PHE A 102 -0.46 -0.10 9.62
C PHE A 102 -1.30 0.50 10.73
N TYR A 103 -0.73 0.59 11.92
CA TYR A 103 -1.35 1.25 13.07
C TYR A 103 -0.40 2.30 13.62
N LYS A 104 -0.81 3.56 13.52
CA LYS A 104 -0.07 4.69 14.09
C LYS A 104 -0.87 5.25 15.27
N GLU A 105 -0.25 5.27 16.43
CA GLU A 105 -0.78 5.96 17.60
C GLU A 105 -0.76 7.48 17.39
N PRO A 106 -1.54 8.25 18.19
CA PRO A 106 -1.45 9.71 18.19
C PRO A 106 0.00 10.17 18.36
N ASN A 107 0.39 11.18 17.59
CA ASN A 107 1.72 11.76 17.68
C ASN A 107 2.87 10.73 17.55
N SER A 108 2.73 9.74 16.66
CA SER A 108 3.77 8.73 16.43
C SER A 108 5.04 9.31 15.78
N GLY A 109 4.91 10.40 15.04
CA GLY A 109 6.03 11.16 14.48
C GLY A 109 6.92 10.40 13.49
N VAL A 110 6.50 9.21 13.05
CA VAL A 110 7.26 8.37 12.13
C VAL A 110 6.65 8.47 10.72
N PRO A 111 7.33 9.13 9.76
CA PRO A 111 6.90 9.14 8.37
C PRO A 111 7.18 7.80 7.70
N THR A 112 6.50 7.53 6.60
CA THR A 112 6.89 6.50 5.64
C THR A 112 7.72 7.18 4.55
N PRO A 113 9.00 6.82 4.38
CA PRO A 113 9.85 7.43 3.36
C PRO A 113 9.34 7.11 1.95
N TRP A 114 9.74 7.91 0.96
CA TRP A 114 9.47 7.62 -0.45
C TRP A 114 10.11 6.29 -0.85
N HIS A 115 9.34 5.40 -1.45
CA HIS A 115 9.80 4.08 -1.91
C HIS A 115 8.85 3.51 -2.98
N GLN A 116 9.27 2.46 -3.64
CA GLN A 116 8.43 1.55 -4.43
C GLN A 116 8.24 0.25 -3.64
N ASP A 117 7.11 -0.41 -3.81
CA ASP A 117 6.84 -1.71 -3.19
C ASP A 117 7.62 -2.86 -3.88
N ILE A 118 7.70 -2.85 -5.21
CA ILE A 118 8.20 -3.98 -6.01
C ILE A 118 9.61 -4.45 -5.63
N PRO A 119 10.60 -3.58 -5.36
CA PRO A 119 11.96 -4.02 -5.06
C PRO A 119 12.12 -4.77 -3.75
N TYR A 120 11.08 -4.75 -2.90
CA TYR A 120 11.07 -5.50 -1.63
C TYR A 120 10.45 -6.90 -1.77
N TYR A 121 9.97 -7.27 -2.98
CA TYR A 121 9.25 -8.51 -3.21
C TYR A 121 10.00 -9.47 -4.14
N CYS A 122 9.72 -10.76 -3.98
CA CYS A 122 10.27 -11.83 -4.81
C CYS A 122 9.44 -12.06 -6.09
N ILE A 123 9.04 -10.98 -6.75
CA ILE A 123 8.22 -11.02 -7.96
C ILE A 123 8.71 -9.99 -8.99
N ALA A 124 8.38 -10.23 -10.28
CA ALA A 124 8.52 -9.26 -11.36
C ALA A 124 7.25 -9.25 -12.21
N GLY A 125 6.88 -8.10 -12.75
CA GLY A 125 5.71 -7.90 -13.59
C GLY A 125 5.19 -6.46 -13.48
N HIS A 126 4.16 -6.14 -14.27
CA HIS A 126 3.55 -4.81 -14.31
C HIS A 126 2.12 -4.81 -13.76
N GLN A 127 1.41 -5.92 -13.91
CA GLN A 127 0.03 -6.07 -13.44
C GLN A 127 0.02 -6.33 -11.93
N THR A 128 0.28 -5.28 -11.15
CA THR A 128 0.34 -5.31 -9.69
C THR A 128 -0.50 -4.18 -9.10
N VAL A 129 -1.30 -4.43 -8.09
CA VAL A 129 -2.09 -3.39 -7.42
C VAL A 129 -2.07 -3.53 -5.90
N SER A 130 -1.83 -2.42 -5.21
CA SER A 130 -1.97 -2.24 -3.77
C SER A 130 -3.21 -1.39 -3.50
N PHE A 131 -4.12 -1.88 -2.68
CA PHE A 131 -5.30 -1.16 -2.20
C PHE A 131 -5.04 -0.64 -0.79
N TRP A 132 -4.73 0.63 -0.66
CA TRP A 132 -4.52 1.31 0.61
C TRP A 132 -5.85 1.85 1.13
N LEU A 133 -6.39 1.23 2.19
CA LEU A 133 -7.72 1.43 2.73
C LEU A 133 -7.63 1.96 4.16
N PRO A 134 -7.83 3.27 4.38
CA PRO A 134 -7.89 3.84 5.71
C PRO A 134 -9.22 3.49 6.40
N LEU A 135 -9.14 3.16 7.69
CA LEU A 135 -10.33 2.88 8.50
C LEU A 135 -10.88 4.13 9.20
N GLU A 136 -10.13 5.22 9.22
CA GLU A 136 -10.55 6.54 9.68
C GLU A 136 -10.40 7.58 8.58
N SER A 137 -11.14 8.69 8.71
CA SER A 137 -10.97 9.87 7.85
C SER A 137 -9.54 10.40 7.95
N ARG A 138 -8.94 10.75 6.82
CA ARG A 138 -7.59 11.32 6.73
C ARG A 138 -7.62 12.68 6.09
N GLN A 139 -6.96 13.63 6.71
CA GLN A 139 -6.61 14.88 6.05
C GLN A 139 -5.53 14.62 4.99
N LYS A 140 -5.49 15.47 3.98
CA LYS A 140 -4.57 15.37 2.85
C LYS A 140 -3.10 15.24 3.28
N ASN A 141 -2.68 16.01 4.27
CA ASN A 141 -1.30 16.08 4.76
C ASN A 141 -0.81 14.82 5.50
N VAL A 142 -1.72 13.97 5.98
CA VAL A 142 -1.41 12.70 6.67
C VAL A 142 -1.87 11.46 5.88
N SER A 143 -2.39 11.67 4.69
CA SER A 143 -2.75 10.62 3.73
C SER A 143 -1.52 10.09 2.99
N LEU A 144 -1.74 9.08 2.16
CA LEU A 144 -0.71 8.57 1.25
C LEU A 144 -0.43 9.61 0.17
N ARG A 145 0.86 9.78 -0.15
CA ARG A 145 1.36 10.67 -1.22
C ARG A 145 2.04 9.81 -2.27
N LEU A 146 1.75 10.07 -3.54
CA LEU A 146 2.23 9.26 -4.65
C LEU A 146 2.73 10.16 -5.79
N LEU A 147 3.81 9.75 -6.43
CA LEU A 147 4.37 10.45 -7.59
C LEU A 147 3.73 9.90 -8.86
N ALA A 148 2.84 10.67 -9.49
CA ALA A 148 2.12 10.26 -10.69
C ALA A 148 3.08 9.93 -11.82
N GLY A 149 2.85 8.80 -12.53
CA GLY A 149 3.67 8.34 -13.63
C GLY A 149 5.01 7.68 -13.23
N SER A 150 5.37 7.68 -11.95
CA SER A 150 6.66 7.12 -11.50
C SER A 150 6.78 5.61 -11.69
N HIS A 151 5.66 4.89 -11.86
CA HIS A 151 5.65 3.47 -12.19
C HIS A 151 6.16 3.15 -13.59
N LEU A 152 6.30 4.16 -14.45
CA LEU A 152 6.82 4.06 -15.82
C LEU A 152 8.34 4.30 -15.92
N LEU A 153 9.02 4.52 -14.80
CA LEU A 153 10.47 4.65 -14.77
C LEU A 153 11.16 3.36 -15.27
N ASP A 154 12.23 3.52 -16.02
CA ASP A 154 12.98 2.41 -16.65
C ASP A 154 13.64 1.48 -15.62
N LYS A 155 14.04 2.02 -14.46
CA LYS A 155 14.66 1.27 -13.37
C LYS A 155 13.84 1.41 -12.08
N GLU A 156 13.91 0.39 -11.27
CA GLU A 156 13.34 0.42 -9.92
C GLU A 156 14.21 1.23 -8.97
N ILE A 157 13.56 1.82 -7.96
CA ILE A 157 14.26 2.59 -6.93
C ILE A 157 14.99 1.62 -6.00
N ARG A 158 16.21 1.96 -5.63
CA ARG A 158 17.02 1.19 -4.68
C ARG A 158 16.26 0.98 -3.35
N PRO A 159 15.97 -0.27 -2.97
CA PRO A 159 15.30 -0.53 -1.70
C PRO A 159 16.28 -0.32 -0.54
N THR A 160 15.83 0.39 0.46
CA THR A 160 16.60 0.71 1.67
C THR A 160 15.84 0.32 2.92
N SER A 161 16.58 0.03 3.97
CA SER A 161 16.01 -0.14 5.31
C SER A 161 15.46 1.19 5.82
N TRP A 162 14.23 1.20 6.30
CA TRP A 162 13.60 2.41 6.86
C TRP A 162 14.19 2.87 8.19
N SER A 163 14.95 2.01 8.86
CA SER A 163 15.57 2.32 10.15
C SER A 163 16.90 3.06 10.03
N ASN A 164 17.70 2.75 9.01
CA ASN A 164 19.06 3.26 8.87
C ASN A 164 19.43 3.73 7.45
N ASN A 165 18.50 3.66 6.49
CA ASN A 165 18.69 4.00 5.08
C ASN A 165 19.80 3.18 4.37
N GLU A 166 20.22 2.05 4.94
CA GLU A 166 21.17 1.16 4.28
C GLU A 166 20.49 0.39 3.15
N SER A 167 21.18 0.25 2.02
CA SER A 167 20.70 -0.55 0.88
C SER A 167 20.70 -2.04 1.24
N PHE A 168 19.65 -2.75 0.81
CA PHE A 168 19.60 -4.21 0.89
C PHE A 168 20.49 -4.91 -0.15
N TYR A 169 20.93 -4.18 -1.19
CA TYR A 169 21.73 -4.71 -2.29
C TYR A 169 23.01 -3.91 -2.47
N GLU A 170 24.14 -4.62 -2.58
CA GLU A 170 25.46 -3.99 -2.82
C GLU A 170 25.60 -3.52 -4.27
N ASP A 171 25.04 -4.28 -5.23
CA ASP A 171 25.11 -3.93 -6.65
C ASP A 171 24.15 -2.80 -6.97
N SER A 172 24.72 -1.71 -7.44
CA SER A 172 23.99 -0.47 -7.67
C SER A 172 23.46 -0.29 -9.10
N GLU A 173 23.91 -1.06 -10.08
CA GLU A 173 23.55 -0.82 -11.49
C GLU A 173 22.13 -1.25 -11.84
N ALA A 174 21.56 -2.22 -11.11
CA ALA A 174 20.20 -2.70 -11.31
C ALA A 174 19.13 -1.69 -10.85
N PHE A 175 19.48 -0.78 -9.93
CA PHE A 175 18.57 0.19 -9.34
C PHE A 175 18.99 1.62 -9.65
N MET A 176 18.04 2.54 -9.54
CA MET A 176 18.31 3.98 -9.54
C MET A 176 18.12 4.55 -8.12
N ASP A 177 18.73 5.68 -7.87
CA ASP A 177 18.50 6.45 -6.66
C ASP A 177 17.12 7.13 -6.72
N MET A 178 16.57 7.52 -5.56
CA MET A 178 15.31 8.23 -5.50
C MET A 178 15.38 9.51 -6.34
N PRO A 179 14.50 9.69 -7.34
CA PRO A 179 14.46 10.91 -8.12
C PRO A 179 13.95 12.07 -7.28
N ASP A 180 14.22 13.29 -7.74
CA ASP A 180 13.64 14.48 -7.13
C ASP A 180 12.11 14.46 -7.32
N SER A 181 11.38 14.60 -6.24
CA SER A 181 9.91 14.63 -6.27
C SER A 181 9.34 15.82 -7.04
N ASP A 182 10.09 16.91 -7.15
CA ASP A 182 9.66 18.13 -7.87
C ASP A 182 9.49 17.89 -9.38
N GLY A 183 10.03 16.78 -9.91
CA GLY A 183 9.82 16.33 -11.29
C GLY A 183 8.48 15.66 -11.56
N PHE A 184 7.66 15.41 -10.54
CA PHE A 184 6.41 14.67 -10.63
C PHE A 184 5.22 15.48 -10.09
N GLU A 185 4.02 15.20 -10.59
CA GLU A 185 2.79 15.62 -9.92
C GLU A 185 2.60 14.73 -8.68
N ILE A 186 2.43 15.35 -7.51
CA ILE A 186 2.13 14.61 -6.28
C ILE A 186 0.62 14.44 -6.17
N LYS A 187 0.16 13.20 -6.24
CA LYS A 187 -1.23 12.83 -5.96
C LYS A 187 -1.37 12.55 -4.47
N GLU A 188 -2.31 13.26 -3.84
CA GLU A 188 -2.65 13.10 -2.42
C GLU A 188 -4.08 13.59 -2.18
N TRP A 189 -4.84 12.92 -1.33
CA TRP A 189 -6.27 13.20 -1.13
C TRP A 189 -6.67 13.14 0.34
N GLU A 190 -7.68 13.90 0.69
CA GLU A 190 -8.49 13.59 1.86
C GLU A 190 -9.26 12.30 1.59
N THR A 191 -9.34 11.42 2.58
CA THR A 191 -10.05 10.15 2.46
C THR A 191 -11.00 9.94 3.62
N GLU A 192 -12.11 9.27 3.33
CA GLU A 192 -13.12 8.85 4.29
C GLU A 192 -13.14 7.31 4.39
N PRO A 193 -13.65 6.74 5.50
CA PRO A 193 -13.82 5.29 5.61
C PRO A 193 -14.62 4.71 4.45
N GLY A 194 -14.04 3.71 3.77
CA GLY A 194 -14.60 3.11 2.55
C GLY A 194 -13.99 3.63 1.26
N ASP A 195 -13.28 4.74 1.28
CA ASP A 195 -12.41 5.14 0.18
C ASP A 195 -11.18 4.23 0.11
N VAL A 196 -10.62 4.08 -1.08
CA VAL A 196 -9.37 3.35 -1.26
C VAL A 196 -8.47 4.04 -2.28
N ILE A 197 -7.19 4.14 -1.98
CA ILE A 197 -6.16 4.54 -2.95
C ILE A 197 -5.59 3.25 -3.52
N ALA A 198 -5.83 3.01 -4.83
CA ALA A 198 -5.27 1.88 -5.56
C ALA A 198 -4.05 2.33 -6.36
N PHE A 199 -2.91 1.67 -6.19
CA PHE A 199 -1.68 2.07 -6.87
C PHE A 199 -0.83 0.86 -7.29
N ASN A 200 -0.04 1.06 -8.37
CA ASN A 200 0.89 0.05 -8.87
C ASN A 200 2.09 -0.11 -7.91
N PHE A 201 2.64 -1.31 -7.74
CA PHE A 201 3.78 -1.55 -6.85
C PHE A 201 5.04 -0.77 -7.26
N LYS A 202 5.12 -0.33 -8.52
CA LYS A 202 6.19 0.53 -9.02
C LYS A 202 5.94 2.03 -8.81
N THR A 203 4.74 2.44 -8.35
CA THR A 203 4.48 3.84 -8.04
C THR A 203 5.23 4.25 -6.79
N ILE A 204 6.06 5.28 -6.90
CA ILE A 204 6.79 5.85 -5.76
C ILE A 204 5.76 6.49 -4.84
N HIS A 205 5.78 6.09 -3.57
CA HIS A 205 4.84 6.58 -2.57
C HIS A 205 5.48 6.71 -1.19
N GLY A 206 4.83 7.48 -0.36
CA GLY A 206 5.24 7.71 1.02
C GLY A 206 4.11 8.38 1.80
N ALA A 207 4.32 8.63 3.08
CA ALA A 207 3.37 9.34 3.92
C ALA A 207 4.10 10.19 4.96
N ASN A 208 3.55 11.35 5.27
CA ASN A 208 4.07 12.17 6.35
C ASN A 208 3.86 11.48 7.72
N ALA A 209 4.54 11.97 8.72
CA ALA A 209 4.34 11.52 10.09
C ALA A 209 2.89 11.80 10.55
N ASN A 210 2.35 10.94 11.40
CA ASN A 210 1.08 11.20 12.08
C ASN A 210 1.35 12.11 13.30
N GLU A 211 1.20 13.40 13.11
CA GLU A 211 1.34 14.41 14.18
C GLU A 211 -0.04 14.80 14.76
N GLU A 212 -1.11 14.17 14.30
CA GLU A 212 -2.46 14.38 14.83
C GLU A 212 -2.67 13.63 16.16
N ASP A 213 -3.54 14.18 17.01
CA ASP A 213 -3.97 13.55 18.26
C ASP A 213 -5.07 12.49 18.03
N LYS A 214 -4.87 11.66 17.01
CA LYS A 214 -5.80 10.59 16.60
C LYS A 214 -5.03 9.34 16.20
N ILE A 215 -5.65 8.19 16.44
CA ILE A 215 -5.15 6.92 15.90
C ILE A 215 -5.30 6.88 14.38
N SER A 216 -4.46 6.09 13.76
CA SER A 216 -4.45 5.86 12.33
C SER A 216 -4.35 4.36 12.05
N ARG A 217 -5.44 3.74 11.56
CA ARG A 217 -5.46 2.34 11.12
C ARG A 217 -5.62 2.30 9.62
N THR A 218 -4.77 1.55 8.96
CA THR A 218 -4.85 1.35 7.51
C THR A 218 -4.58 -0.11 7.17
N LEU A 219 -5.36 -0.65 6.27
CA LEU A 219 -5.13 -1.96 5.67
C LEU A 219 -4.69 -1.78 4.23
N SER A 220 -3.69 -2.52 3.83
CA SER A 220 -3.27 -2.60 2.43
C SER A 220 -3.40 -4.04 1.95
N PHE A 221 -4.14 -4.24 0.85
CA PHE A 221 -4.33 -5.55 0.22
C PHE A 221 -3.64 -5.53 -1.14
N ARG A 222 -2.74 -6.48 -1.37
CA ARG A 222 -1.89 -6.53 -2.57
C ARG A 222 -2.28 -7.70 -3.47
N LEU A 223 -2.46 -7.41 -4.75
CA LEU A 223 -2.90 -8.38 -5.75
C LEU A 223 -2.02 -8.32 -7.00
N LEU A 224 -1.93 -9.46 -7.67
CA LEU A 224 -1.08 -9.72 -8.83
C LEU A 224 -1.95 -10.16 -10.01
N GLY A 225 -1.58 -9.75 -11.22
CA GLY A 225 -2.21 -10.16 -12.48
C GLY A 225 -1.43 -11.22 -13.25
N ASP A 226 -1.80 -11.42 -14.50
CA ASP A 226 -1.34 -12.52 -15.37
C ASP A 226 0.15 -12.45 -15.75
N ASP A 227 0.74 -11.26 -15.81
CA ASP A 227 2.13 -11.08 -16.23
C ASP A 227 3.14 -11.24 -15.09
N VAL A 228 2.65 -11.38 -13.85
CA VAL A 228 3.53 -11.44 -12.69
C VAL A 228 4.13 -12.84 -12.52
N VAL A 229 5.45 -12.87 -12.40
CA VAL A 229 6.22 -14.10 -12.19
C VAL A 229 6.98 -14.06 -10.87
N TYR A 230 7.14 -15.23 -10.26
CA TYR A 230 7.97 -15.39 -9.08
C TYR A 230 9.45 -15.38 -9.46
N LEU A 231 10.24 -14.57 -8.73
CA LEU A 231 11.70 -14.55 -8.85
C LEU A 231 12.31 -15.52 -7.83
N SER A 232 13.02 -16.52 -8.33
CA SER A 232 13.79 -17.41 -7.47
C SER A 232 15.02 -16.69 -6.94
N LEU A 233 15.05 -16.43 -5.64
CA LEU A 233 16.22 -15.80 -4.97
C LEU A 233 17.47 -16.69 -4.95
N ILE A 234 17.38 -17.94 -5.45
CA ILE A 234 18.53 -18.86 -5.55
C ILE A 234 19.47 -18.43 -6.70
N HIS A 235 19.00 -17.58 -7.60
CA HIS A 235 19.75 -17.15 -8.78
C HIS A 235 20.05 -15.63 -8.80
N ILE A 236 19.88 -14.96 -7.67
CA ILE A 236 20.26 -13.55 -7.50
C ILE A 236 21.56 -13.48 -6.71
#